data_09a8cdd4415e9e74d69d82f2318af785
#
_entry.id   09a8cdd4415e9e74d69d82f2318af785
#
_cell.length_a   1.000
_cell.length_b   1.000
_cell.length_c   1.000
_cell.angle_alpha   90.00
_cell.angle_beta   90.00
_cell.angle_gamma   90.00
#
_symmetry.space_group_name_H-M   'P 1'
#
loop_
_entity.id
_entity.type
_entity.pdbx_description
1 polymer ?
#
loop_
_entity_poly.entity_id
_entity_poly.type
_entity_poly.pdbx_seq_one_letter_code
_entity_poly.pdbx_strand_id
1 'polypeptide(L)'
;MCGIVAIFNVKEQTPELRTKALGMSKKIRHRGPDWSGIHCSGSAILAHERLSIVDPESGGQPLFSPDGKQVLAVNGEIYNHKKIRERYKGRYDFQTGSDCEVILALYREKGVNFLEDLNGIFAFALYDEEQDAFLIARDHIGVIPLYIGYNADGKVFVASELKALEGECERYEPFLPGHYYWSKDPGMKRWYKRDWMEYDNVKDNTASSDAIRMSLCAAVKRQMMSDVPYGVLLSGGLDSSVISAITESYAERRIETDSRSRAWWPRLHSFAVGLKGAPDLAKARLVADHIGTVHHEINYTIQEGLDALRDVIYFIETYDITTVRASVPMYLLARVIKSMGIKMVLSGEGADEIFGGYLYFHKAPSAEEFHKETVRKLSKLHLYDCLRANKSLSAWGVEGRVPFLDKEFLDVAMRTNPKAKMCSVLPASRSGEADPKASIEKRIVREAFEDMLPEEVAWRQKEQFSDGVGYSWIDTLKKITSEAVTDEQMAHAEERFPINTPLCKEEYYYRSIFEEHFPSESAARSVPHEASVACSTAVALEWDEAWKNMNDPSGRAVSGVHENALQGDAVKSVNDIKDKA
;
A
#
# COMPACT_ATOMS: atom_id res chain seq x y z
N MET A 1 8.36 8.64 -2.34
CA MET A 1 7.29 9.05 -1.39
C MET A 1 7.83 10.06 -0.42
N CYS A 2 7.24 11.23 -0.43
CA CYS A 2 7.63 12.35 0.41
C CYS A 2 7.08 12.23 1.84
N GLY A 3 7.44 13.19 2.69
CA GLY A 3 6.84 13.41 4.01
C GLY A 3 6.27 14.82 4.11
N ILE A 4 5.05 14.97 4.62
CA ILE A 4 4.44 16.27 4.89
C ILE A 4 4.11 16.43 6.37
N VAL A 5 4.26 17.66 6.86
CA VAL A 5 3.76 18.13 8.14
C VAL A 5 3.08 19.47 7.91
N ALA A 6 1.90 19.66 8.47
CA ALA A 6 1.26 20.97 8.50
C ALA A 6 0.66 21.27 9.87
N ILE A 7 0.66 22.54 10.25
CA ILE A 7 0.02 23.06 11.46
C ILE A 7 -0.85 24.24 11.04
N PHE A 8 -2.15 24.15 11.31
CA PHE A 8 -3.14 25.16 10.95
C PHE A 8 -3.79 25.78 12.21
N ASN A 9 -4.54 26.84 12.02
CA ASN A 9 -5.15 27.65 13.09
C ASN A 9 -4.09 28.22 14.04
N VAL A 10 -2.94 28.62 13.49
CA VAL A 10 -1.86 29.28 14.23
C VAL A 10 -2.27 30.72 14.50
N LYS A 11 -2.39 31.10 15.77
CA LYS A 11 -2.76 32.49 16.17
C LYS A 11 -1.59 33.46 16.02
N GLU A 12 -0.38 32.99 16.28
CA GLU A 12 0.84 33.75 16.22
C GLU A 12 2.00 32.86 15.74
N GLN A 13 2.75 33.35 14.77
CA GLN A 13 3.96 32.68 14.26
C GLN A 13 5.12 32.94 15.23
N THR A 14 5.56 31.90 15.95
CA THR A 14 6.66 32.00 16.90
C THR A 14 7.85 31.12 16.48
N PRO A 15 9.10 31.47 16.87
CA PRO A 15 10.26 30.62 16.63
C PRO A 15 10.11 29.21 17.22
N GLU A 16 9.46 29.10 18.39
CA GLU A 16 9.20 27.82 19.07
C GLU A 16 8.29 26.93 18.25
N LEU A 17 7.19 27.48 17.70
CA LEU A 17 6.26 26.74 16.86
C LEU A 17 6.91 26.28 15.54
N ARG A 18 7.74 27.14 14.94
CA ARG A 18 8.56 26.78 13.78
C ARG A 18 9.53 25.66 14.10
N THR A 19 10.21 25.73 15.26
CA THR A 19 11.14 24.69 15.73
C THR A 19 10.39 23.38 15.98
N LYS A 20 9.17 23.43 16.53
CA LYS A 20 8.27 22.29 16.72
C LYS A 20 7.97 21.63 15.36
N ALA A 21 7.51 22.39 14.37
CA ALA A 21 7.22 21.87 13.03
C ALA A 21 8.44 21.22 12.37
N LEU A 22 9.64 21.80 12.52
CA LEU A 22 10.89 21.19 12.06
C LEU A 22 11.22 19.90 12.80
N GLY A 23 10.98 19.84 14.12
CA GLY A 23 11.12 18.61 14.91
C GLY A 23 10.21 17.49 14.44
N MET A 24 8.95 17.81 14.16
CA MET A 24 7.96 16.88 13.59
C MET A 24 8.41 16.40 12.19
N SER A 25 8.82 17.30 11.31
CA SER A 25 9.30 17.00 9.97
C SER A 25 10.53 16.08 10.00
N LYS A 26 11.46 16.33 10.91
CA LYS A 26 12.67 15.51 11.10
C LYS A 26 12.33 14.04 11.41
N LYS A 27 11.26 13.77 12.16
CA LYS A 27 10.82 12.39 12.49
C LYS A 27 10.45 11.59 11.24
N ILE A 28 10.08 12.26 10.13
CA ILE A 28 9.66 11.63 8.86
C ILE A 28 10.62 11.87 7.69
N ARG A 29 11.85 12.36 7.95
CA ARG A 29 12.85 12.67 6.93
C ARG A 29 13.31 11.44 6.13
N HIS A 30 13.22 10.24 6.69
CA HIS A 30 13.53 9.00 5.99
C HIS A 30 12.68 8.79 4.71
N ARG A 31 11.46 9.34 4.68
CA ARG A 31 10.57 9.28 3.51
C ARG A 31 11.10 10.08 2.33
N GLY A 32 11.69 11.24 2.60
CA GLY A 32 12.17 12.16 1.58
C GLY A 32 13.52 12.76 1.92
N PRO A 33 14.62 11.99 1.75
CA PRO A 33 15.94 12.40 2.20
C PRO A 33 16.64 13.41 1.27
N ASP A 34 16.07 13.74 0.12
CA ASP A 34 16.75 14.53 -0.91
C ASP A 34 16.68 16.05 -0.63
N TRP A 35 15.58 16.52 -0.03
CA TRP A 35 15.37 17.95 0.24
C TRP A 35 14.36 18.16 1.36
N SER A 36 14.56 19.24 2.14
CA SER A 36 13.61 19.68 3.18
C SER A 36 13.19 21.13 2.91
N GLY A 37 11.90 21.41 2.98
CA GLY A 37 11.32 22.75 2.86
C GLY A 37 10.35 23.07 3.98
N ILE A 38 10.27 24.35 4.35
CA ILE A 38 9.28 24.84 5.31
C ILE A 38 8.79 26.22 4.90
N HIS A 39 7.49 26.43 5.00
CA HIS A 39 6.85 27.73 4.82
C HIS A 39 6.01 28.08 6.06
N CYS A 40 6.08 29.33 6.47
CA CYS A 40 5.35 29.86 7.61
C CYS A 40 4.72 31.17 7.18
N SER A 41 3.39 31.22 7.09
CA SER A 41 2.65 32.46 6.78
C SER A 41 1.25 32.41 7.39
N GLY A 42 0.68 33.58 7.66
CA GLY A 42 -0.68 33.68 8.18
C GLY A 42 -0.92 32.75 9.38
N SER A 43 -1.96 31.93 9.28
CA SER A 43 -2.35 30.94 10.29
C SER A 43 -1.83 29.53 10.02
N ALA A 44 -0.80 29.35 9.15
CA ALA A 44 -0.32 28.04 8.73
C ALA A 44 1.21 27.90 8.79
N ILE A 45 1.67 26.67 9.07
CA ILE A 45 3.03 26.20 8.84
C ILE A 45 2.94 24.92 8.02
N LEU A 46 3.66 24.85 6.91
CA LEU A 46 3.77 23.66 6.07
C LEU A 46 5.24 23.26 5.92
N ALA A 47 5.58 22.03 6.25
CA ALA A 47 6.91 21.46 6.08
C ALA A 47 6.86 20.21 5.21
N HIS A 48 7.92 20.01 4.43
CA HIS A 48 8.00 18.94 3.46
C HIS A 48 9.39 18.30 3.43
N GLU A 49 9.40 16.96 3.44
CA GLU A 49 10.59 16.14 3.22
C GLU A 49 10.45 15.46 1.84
N ARG A 50 11.33 15.80 0.90
CA ARG A 50 11.18 15.44 -0.52
C ARG A 50 11.98 14.21 -0.90
N LEU A 51 11.33 13.25 -1.57
CA LEU A 51 11.95 12.25 -2.43
C LEU A 51 11.75 12.71 -3.89
N SER A 52 12.84 13.09 -4.55
CA SER A 52 12.79 13.66 -5.90
C SER A 52 12.70 12.55 -6.94
N ILE A 53 11.53 12.37 -7.55
CA ILE A 53 11.24 11.37 -8.60
C ILE A 53 10.86 12.07 -9.89
N VAL A 54 9.87 12.97 -9.85
CA VAL A 54 9.46 13.81 -10.98
C VAL A 54 9.99 15.22 -10.74
N ASP A 55 10.57 15.82 -11.78
CA ASP A 55 11.18 17.14 -11.75
C ASP A 55 12.19 17.34 -10.60
N PRO A 56 13.30 16.59 -10.57
CA PRO A 56 14.28 16.70 -9.50
C PRO A 56 14.85 18.11 -9.31
N GLU A 57 14.91 18.90 -10.38
CA GLU A 57 15.59 20.21 -10.41
C GLU A 57 14.71 21.35 -9.88
N SER A 58 13.46 21.48 -10.33
CA SER A 58 12.62 22.65 -10.00
C SER A 58 11.45 22.36 -9.06
N GLY A 59 11.07 21.09 -8.85
CA GLY A 59 9.92 20.66 -8.06
C GLY A 59 10.10 20.75 -6.54
N GLY A 60 10.88 21.69 -6.00
CA GLY A 60 11.03 21.92 -4.57
C GLY A 60 9.70 22.24 -3.89
N GLN A 61 9.45 21.66 -2.71
CA GLN A 61 8.21 21.86 -1.95
C GLN A 61 8.46 22.53 -0.58
N PRO A 62 7.47 23.26 -0.02
CA PRO A 62 6.10 23.49 -0.53
C PRO A 62 6.04 24.19 -1.89
N LEU A 63 5.01 23.85 -2.71
CA LEU A 63 4.73 24.50 -3.99
C LEU A 63 3.87 25.75 -3.78
N PHE A 64 4.02 26.73 -4.67
CA PHE A 64 3.31 28.00 -4.60
C PHE A 64 2.51 28.26 -5.88
N SER A 65 1.35 28.89 -5.75
CA SER A 65 0.68 29.52 -6.88
C SER A 65 1.51 30.68 -7.45
N PRO A 66 1.30 31.11 -8.71
CA PRO A 66 2.08 32.19 -9.35
C PRO A 66 2.10 33.52 -8.58
N ASP A 67 1.03 33.80 -7.82
CA ASP A 67 0.92 35.00 -6.96
C ASP A 67 1.40 34.75 -5.50
N GLY A 68 1.84 33.52 -5.20
CA GLY A 68 2.34 33.13 -3.89
C GLY A 68 1.28 32.97 -2.79
N LYS A 69 -0.01 33.11 -3.11
CA LYS A 69 -1.09 33.13 -2.10
C LYS A 69 -1.59 31.75 -1.70
N GLN A 70 -1.45 30.75 -2.56
CA GLN A 70 -1.74 29.36 -2.21
C GLN A 70 -0.44 28.59 -2.06
N VAL A 71 -0.34 27.84 -0.96
CA VAL A 71 0.83 27.05 -0.59
C VAL A 71 0.42 25.59 -0.43
N LEU A 72 1.15 24.67 -1.07
CA LEU A 72 0.83 23.25 -1.12
C LEU A 72 2.00 22.40 -0.67
N ALA A 73 1.78 21.56 0.33
CA ALA A 73 2.66 20.43 0.66
C ALA A 73 1.95 19.13 0.27
N VAL A 74 2.55 18.35 -0.63
CA VAL A 74 1.95 17.13 -1.16
C VAL A 74 2.95 15.98 -1.14
N ASN A 75 2.48 14.80 -0.70
CA ASN A 75 3.14 13.53 -0.82
C ASN A 75 2.35 12.67 -1.79
N GLY A 76 2.94 12.32 -2.93
CA GLY A 76 2.29 11.50 -3.94
C GLY A 76 2.63 11.91 -5.37
N GLU A 77 1.87 11.35 -6.32
CA GLU A 77 2.06 11.49 -7.75
C GLU A 77 0.69 11.70 -8.43
N ILE A 78 0.63 12.64 -9.37
CA ILE A 78 -0.58 12.92 -10.16
C ILE A 78 -0.34 12.45 -11.60
N TYR A 79 -0.79 11.25 -11.91
CA TYR A 79 -0.49 10.56 -13.17
C TYR A 79 -1.09 11.22 -14.42
N ASN A 80 -2.20 11.95 -14.28
CA ASN A 80 -2.84 12.65 -15.40
C ASN A 80 -2.45 14.13 -15.52
N HIS A 81 -1.36 14.56 -14.85
CA HIS A 81 -0.92 15.96 -14.81
C HIS A 81 -0.71 16.57 -16.19
N LYS A 82 -0.18 15.84 -17.17
CA LYS A 82 0.04 16.35 -18.53
C LYS A 82 -1.27 16.79 -19.20
N LYS A 83 -2.34 15.97 -19.07
CA LYS A 83 -3.67 16.32 -19.59
C LYS A 83 -4.24 17.57 -18.91
N ILE A 84 -3.99 17.70 -17.60
CA ILE A 84 -4.42 18.87 -16.83
C ILE A 84 -3.61 20.09 -17.27
N ARG A 85 -2.28 20.01 -17.36
CA ARG A 85 -1.43 21.12 -17.84
C ARG A 85 -1.84 21.63 -19.22
N GLU A 86 -2.13 20.73 -20.17
CA GLU A 86 -2.58 21.14 -21.51
C GLU A 86 -3.94 21.88 -21.46
N ARG A 87 -4.89 21.44 -20.60
CA ARG A 87 -6.18 22.13 -20.38
C ARG A 87 -6.01 23.54 -19.81
N TYR A 88 -4.96 23.75 -19.00
CA TYR A 88 -4.68 25.04 -18.35
C TYR A 88 -3.66 25.91 -19.11
N LYS A 89 -3.19 25.48 -20.26
CA LYS A 89 -2.25 26.24 -21.09
C LYS A 89 -2.78 27.62 -21.41
N GLY A 90 -1.98 28.65 -21.09
CA GLY A 90 -2.37 30.06 -21.24
C GLY A 90 -3.40 30.57 -20.22
N ARG A 91 -3.81 29.73 -19.24
CA ARG A 91 -4.75 30.10 -18.16
C ARG A 91 -4.11 30.04 -16.78
N TYR A 92 -3.09 29.24 -16.62
CA TYR A 92 -2.29 29.12 -15.40
C TYR A 92 -0.80 29.05 -15.77
N ASP A 93 0.01 29.84 -15.08
CA ASP A 93 1.46 29.93 -15.31
C ASP A 93 2.18 28.97 -14.35
N PHE A 94 2.42 27.74 -14.82
CA PHE A 94 3.10 26.71 -14.02
C PHE A 94 4.55 27.10 -13.75
N GLN A 95 4.94 27.12 -12.48
CA GLN A 95 6.25 27.57 -12.01
C GLN A 95 7.29 26.43 -11.99
N THR A 96 6.86 25.17 -11.97
CA THR A 96 7.71 23.98 -11.88
C THR A 96 7.32 22.93 -12.91
N GLY A 97 8.16 21.91 -13.11
CA GLY A 97 7.81 20.69 -13.83
C GLY A 97 7.07 19.66 -12.99
N SER A 98 6.91 19.89 -11.67
CA SER A 98 6.24 18.95 -10.78
C SER A 98 4.83 18.60 -11.24
N ASP A 99 4.50 17.34 -11.29
CA ASP A 99 3.17 16.82 -11.59
C ASP A 99 2.13 17.31 -10.56
N CYS A 100 2.53 17.49 -9.31
CA CYS A 100 1.67 17.91 -8.21
C CYS A 100 1.23 19.38 -8.26
N GLU A 101 1.91 20.25 -9.02
CA GLU A 101 1.53 21.67 -9.12
C GLU A 101 0.16 21.87 -9.76
N VAL A 102 -0.35 20.89 -10.52
CA VAL A 102 -1.69 20.95 -11.12
C VAL A 102 -2.81 21.04 -10.08
N ILE A 103 -2.55 20.63 -8.84
CA ILE A 103 -3.49 20.77 -7.72
C ILE A 103 -3.80 22.26 -7.47
N LEU A 104 -2.80 23.12 -7.50
CA LEU A 104 -2.97 24.58 -7.34
C LEU A 104 -3.82 25.19 -8.47
N ALA A 105 -3.56 24.78 -9.71
CA ALA A 105 -4.33 25.25 -10.87
C ALA A 105 -5.81 24.84 -10.79
N LEU A 106 -6.06 23.58 -10.41
CA LEU A 106 -7.41 23.03 -10.24
C LEU A 106 -8.15 23.71 -9.08
N TYR A 107 -7.47 23.89 -7.93
CA TYR A 107 -8.05 24.54 -6.75
C TYR A 107 -8.48 25.99 -7.06
N ARG A 108 -7.66 26.76 -7.79
CA ARG A 108 -8.01 28.13 -8.18
C ARG A 108 -9.26 28.24 -9.04
N GLU A 109 -9.52 27.26 -9.90
CA GLU A 109 -10.70 27.27 -10.78
C GLU A 109 -11.94 26.71 -10.10
N LYS A 110 -11.80 25.63 -9.31
CA LYS A 110 -12.93 24.80 -8.83
C LYS A 110 -13.12 24.80 -7.31
N GLY A 111 -12.27 25.50 -6.55
CA GLY A 111 -12.26 25.39 -5.10
C GLY A 111 -12.02 23.94 -4.67
N VAL A 112 -12.81 23.42 -3.71
CA VAL A 112 -12.67 22.04 -3.20
C VAL A 112 -13.22 20.96 -4.15
N ASN A 113 -13.90 21.33 -5.24
CA ASN A 113 -14.63 20.39 -6.10
C ASN A 113 -13.77 19.79 -7.24
N PHE A 114 -12.45 19.88 -7.16
CA PHE A 114 -11.54 19.38 -8.20
C PHE A 114 -11.04 17.95 -7.96
N LEU A 115 -11.21 17.37 -6.78
CA LEU A 115 -10.56 16.13 -6.38
C LEU A 115 -10.87 14.95 -7.32
N GLU A 116 -12.07 14.93 -7.91
CA GLU A 116 -12.45 13.92 -8.92
C GLU A 116 -11.64 14.03 -10.23
N ASP A 117 -11.10 15.20 -10.56
CA ASP A 117 -10.26 15.38 -11.75
C ASP A 117 -8.88 14.73 -11.62
N LEU A 118 -8.43 14.43 -10.40
CA LEU A 118 -7.14 13.83 -10.15
C LEU A 118 -7.17 12.31 -10.39
N ASN A 119 -6.22 11.80 -11.16
CA ASN A 119 -5.84 10.40 -11.17
C ASN A 119 -4.42 10.29 -10.63
N GLY A 120 -4.27 9.74 -9.43
CA GLY A 120 -2.99 9.67 -8.73
C GLY A 120 -3.11 9.00 -7.38
N ILE A 121 -1.99 8.86 -6.72
CA ILE A 121 -1.85 8.51 -5.31
C ILE A 121 -1.36 9.75 -4.59
N PHE A 122 -2.07 10.22 -3.59
CA PHE A 122 -1.72 11.50 -2.94
C PHE A 122 -2.29 11.68 -1.54
N ALA A 123 -1.56 12.45 -0.77
CA ALA A 123 -2.04 13.09 0.44
C ALA A 123 -1.45 14.51 0.49
N PHE A 124 -2.27 15.52 0.70
CA PHE A 124 -1.79 16.90 0.71
C PHE A 124 -2.45 17.77 1.75
N ALA A 125 -1.74 18.86 2.07
CA ALA A 125 -2.21 19.99 2.84
C ALA A 125 -1.98 21.27 2.01
N LEU A 126 -3.05 22.02 1.75
CA LEU A 126 -3.05 23.28 1.02
C LEU A 126 -3.52 24.40 1.93
N TYR A 127 -2.80 25.51 1.95
CA TYR A 127 -3.20 26.74 2.64
C TYR A 127 -3.46 27.85 1.62
N ASP A 128 -4.61 28.48 1.75
CA ASP A 128 -5.01 29.65 0.97
C ASP A 128 -4.95 30.88 1.87
N GLU A 129 -3.91 31.69 1.68
CA GLU A 129 -3.67 32.89 2.48
C GLU A 129 -4.72 33.98 2.24
N GLU A 130 -5.26 34.08 1.03
CA GLU A 130 -6.27 35.08 0.68
C GLU A 130 -7.59 34.83 1.41
N GLN A 131 -7.96 33.56 1.58
CA GLN A 131 -9.17 33.16 2.30
C GLN A 131 -8.91 32.88 3.79
N ASP A 132 -7.65 32.84 4.22
CA ASP A 132 -7.24 32.28 5.51
C ASP A 132 -7.95 30.94 5.79
N ALA A 133 -7.69 30.00 4.86
CA ALA A 133 -8.37 28.71 4.84
C ALA A 133 -7.41 27.58 4.44
N PHE A 134 -7.71 26.35 4.85
CA PHE A 134 -6.91 25.21 4.47
C PHE A 134 -7.77 24.03 3.99
N LEU A 135 -7.19 23.28 3.06
CA LEU A 135 -7.75 22.06 2.49
C LEU A 135 -6.76 20.91 2.73
N ILE A 136 -7.26 19.82 3.31
CA ILE A 136 -6.52 18.56 3.47
C ILE A 136 -7.27 17.51 2.65
N ALA A 137 -6.56 16.69 1.87
CA ALA A 137 -7.20 15.61 1.14
C ALA A 137 -6.27 14.40 1.00
N ARG A 138 -6.89 13.23 0.82
CA ARG A 138 -6.22 11.96 0.64
C ARG A 138 -6.82 11.19 -0.53
N ASP A 139 -5.98 10.44 -1.26
CA ASP A 139 -6.39 9.64 -2.41
C ASP A 139 -7.52 8.64 -2.11
N HIS A 140 -8.10 8.11 -3.17
CA HIS A 140 -9.33 7.33 -3.17
C HIS A 140 -9.29 6.03 -2.34
N ILE A 141 -8.12 5.38 -2.21
CA ILE A 141 -7.91 4.13 -1.43
C ILE A 141 -7.03 4.38 -0.19
N GLY A 142 -6.36 5.55 -0.13
CA GLY A 142 -5.40 5.85 0.93
C GLY A 142 -4.08 5.11 0.77
N VAL A 143 -3.60 5.00 -0.48
CA VAL A 143 -2.27 4.45 -0.79
C VAL A 143 -1.19 5.26 -0.08
N ILE A 144 -1.36 6.59 -0.06
CA ILE A 144 -0.48 7.48 0.69
C ILE A 144 -1.01 7.64 2.12
N PRO A 145 -0.19 7.39 3.15
CA PRO A 145 -0.61 7.57 4.53
C PRO A 145 -0.77 9.05 4.89
N LEU A 146 -1.76 9.33 5.72
CA LEU A 146 -2.02 10.64 6.27
C LEU A 146 -2.72 10.51 7.61
N TYR A 147 -2.36 11.39 8.56
CA TYR A 147 -2.96 11.50 9.88
C TYR A 147 -3.35 12.94 10.16
N ILE A 148 -4.41 13.13 10.94
CA ILE A 148 -4.88 14.42 11.42
C ILE A 148 -4.94 14.41 12.95
N GLY A 149 -4.49 15.48 13.58
CA GLY A 149 -4.46 15.62 15.03
C GLY A 149 -4.94 16.99 15.49
N TYR A 150 -5.28 17.07 16.76
CA TYR A 150 -5.87 18.26 17.39
C TYR A 150 -5.26 18.49 18.77
N ASN A 151 -5.16 19.74 19.18
CA ASN A 151 -4.82 20.11 20.56
C ASN A 151 -5.87 21.03 21.19
N ALA A 152 -5.75 21.29 22.49
CA ALA A 152 -6.68 22.13 23.26
C ALA A 152 -6.80 23.57 22.73
N ASP A 153 -5.75 24.09 22.11
CA ASP A 153 -5.75 25.46 21.56
C ASP A 153 -6.52 25.57 20.23
N GLY A 154 -7.06 24.47 19.71
CA GLY A 154 -7.79 24.42 18.45
C GLY A 154 -6.89 24.38 17.21
N LYS A 155 -5.59 24.13 17.37
CA LYS A 155 -4.69 23.89 16.23
C LYS A 155 -4.98 22.53 15.61
N VAL A 156 -4.89 22.48 14.28
CA VAL A 156 -5.00 21.25 13.50
C VAL A 156 -3.61 20.86 13.01
N PHE A 157 -3.23 19.63 13.28
CA PHE A 157 -1.96 19.06 12.88
C PHE A 157 -2.19 18.01 11.80
N VAL A 158 -1.33 17.96 10.82
CA VAL A 158 -1.38 16.98 9.71
C VAL A 158 0.02 16.40 9.53
N ALA A 159 0.11 15.09 9.37
CA ALA A 159 1.40 14.45 9.07
C ALA A 159 1.23 13.18 8.25
N SER A 160 2.24 12.85 7.45
CA SER A 160 2.31 11.59 6.69
C SER A 160 2.38 10.36 7.59
N GLU A 161 2.98 10.49 8.78
CA GLU A 161 3.14 9.38 9.73
C GLU A 161 2.78 9.82 11.15
N LEU A 162 2.23 8.89 11.93
CA LEU A 162 1.74 9.17 13.28
C LEU A 162 2.86 9.57 14.25
N LYS A 163 4.09 9.06 14.05
CA LYS A 163 5.26 9.42 14.88
C LYS A 163 5.54 10.92 14.92
N ALA A 164 5.13 11.65 13.89
CA ALA A 164 5.27 13.10 13.86
C ALA A 164 4.24 13.80 14.74
N LEU A 165 3.08 13.16 15.02
CA LEU A 165 2.00 13.69 15.86
C LEU A 165 2.11 13.24 17.32
N GLU A 166 2.78 12.11 17.56
CA GLU A 166 2.96 11.54 18.89
C GLU A 166 3.68 12.53 19.82
N GLY A 167 3.00 12.87 20.94
CA GLY A 167 3.46 13.85 21.91
C GLY A 167 3.22 15.32 21.53
N GLU A 168 2.67 15.60 20.34
CA GLU A 168 2.41 16.94 19.83
C GLU A 168 0.90 17.30 19.83
N CYS A 169 0.05 16.27 19.81
CA CYS A 169 -1.41 16.38 19.79
C CYS A 169 -2.01 15.70 21.01
N GLU A 170 -3.16 16.18 21.47
CA GLU A 170 -3.95 15.48 22.48
C GLU A 170 -4.69 14.28 21.89
N ARG A 171 -5.13 14.42 20.64
CA ARG A 171 -5.81 13.38 19.88
C ARG A 171 -5.39 13.43 18.42
N TYR A 172 -5.18 12.28 17.84
CA TYR A 172 -5.00 12.13 16.39
C TYR A 172 -5.60 10.81 15.90
N GLU A 173 -5.83 10.74 14.60
CA GLU A 173 -6.43 9.61 13.93
C GLU A 173 -5.95 9.51 12.47
N PRO A 174 -6.02 8.32 11.82
CA PRO A 174 -5.79 8.20 10.39
C PRO A 174 -6.80 9.05 9.61
N PHE A 175 -6.32 9.81 8.64
CA PHE A 175 -7.19 10.54 7.72
C PHE A 175 -7.84 9.55 6.74
N LEU A 176 -9.17 9.60 6.59
CA LEU A 176 -9.93 8.62 5.81
C LEU A 176 -9.61 8.67 4.31
N PRO A 177 -9.47 7.51 3.63
CA PRO A 177 -9.32 7.44 2.17
C PRO A 177 -10.51 8.06 1.42
N GLY A 178 -10.22 8.72 0.31
CA GLY A 178 -11.27 9.34 -0.51
C GLY A 178 -12.05 10.46 0.18
N HIS A 179 -11.43 11.09 1.20
CA HIS A 179 -12.01 12.21 1.92
C HIS A 179 -11.17 13.47 1.82
N TYR A 180 -11.80 14.58 2.14
CA TYR A 180 -11.15 15.87 2.35
C TYR A 180 -11.71 16.56 3.60
N TYR A 181 -10.92 17.49 4.13
CA TYR A 181 -11.31 18.41 5.20
C TYR A 181 -11.11 19.84 4.72
N TRP A 182 -12.16 20.66 4.76
CA TRP A 182 -12.12 22.07 4.41
C TRP A 182 -12.40 22.95 5.62
N SER A 183 -11.49 23.87 5.95
CA SER A 183 -11.60 24.66 7.18
C SER A 183 -12.81 25.59 7.25
N LYS A 184 -13.34 26.03 6.10
CA LYS A 184 -14.57 26.87 6.06
C LYS A 184 -15.86 26.06 6.21
N ASP A 185 -15.79 24.74 6.08
CA ASP A 185 -16.90 23.83 6.28
C ASP A 185 -16.36 22.55 6.95
N PRO A 186 -16.06 22.64 8.27
CA PRO A 186 -15.33 21.61 9.01
C PRO A 186 -16.02 20.25 9.03
N GLY A 187 -15.20 19.21 9.03
CA GLY A 187 -15.60 17.79 9.05
C GLY A 187 -15.06 17.01 7.86
N MET A 188 -14.91 15.71 8.06
CA MET A 188 -14.48 14.80 7.00
C MET A 188 -15.59 14.64 5.96
N LYS A 189 -15.31 15.00 4.70
CA LYS A 189 -16.24 14.88 3.58
C LYS A 189 -15.70 13.91 2.56
N ARG A 190 -16.54 12.96 2.16
CA ARG A 190 -16.19 11.96 1.16
C ARG A 190 -16.32 12.56 -0.25
N TRP A 191 -15.20 12.56 -1.01
CA TRP A 191 -15.19 12.97 -2.41
C TRP A 191 -15.20 11.75 -3.36
N TYR A 192 -14.69 10.59 -2.92
CA TYR A 192 -14.67 9.38 -3.74
C TYR A 192 -15.79 8.42 -3.37
N LYS A 193 -16.80 8.33 -4.20
CA LYS A 193 -17.91 7.38 -4.09
C LYS A 193 -18.21 6.82 -5.48
N ARG A 194 -18.29 5.51 -5.60
CA ARG A 194 -18.56 4.81 -6.85
C ARG A 194 -19.80 3.95 -6.73
N ASP A 195 -20.59 3.88 -7.80
CA ASP A 195 -21.76 3.05 -7.91
C ASP A 195 -21.44 1.55 -7.81
N TRP A 196 -20.27 1.11 -8.30
CA TRP A 196 -19.83 -0.27 -8.17
C TRP A 196 -19.63 -0.74 -6.71
N MET A 197 -19.65 0.13 -5.73
CA MET A 197 -19.63 -0.27 -4.30
C MET A 197 -20.88 -1.03 -3.90
N GLU A 198 -21.97 -0.87 -4.66
CA GLU A 198 -23.23 -1.58 -4.45
C GLU A 198 -23.35 -2.75 -5.43
N TYR A 199 -23.62 -3.97 -4.92
CA TYR A 199 -23.71 -5.20 -5.72
C TYR A 199 -24.74 -5.11 -6.85
N ASP A 200 -25.89 -4.50 -6.58
CA ASP A 200 -26.97 -4.37 -7.56
C ASP A 200 -26.57 -3.63 -8.84
N ASN A 201 -25.56 -2.76 -8.76
CA ASN A 201 -25.05 -2.01 -9.91
C ASN A 201 -24.06 -2.79 -10.77
N VAL A 202 -23.61 -3.98 -10.32
CA VAL A 202 -22.57 -4.75 -11.02
C VAL A 202 -22.94 -6.20 -11.32
N LYS A 203 -23.97 -6.74 -10.70
CA LYS A 203 -24.36 -8.16 -10.77
C LYS A 203 -24.68 -8.67 -12.17
N ASP A 204 -25.14 -7.78 -13.05
CA ASP A 204 -25.56 -8.09 -14.42
C ASP A 204 -24.58 -7.57 -15.47
N ASN A 205 -23.45 -7.02 -15.05
CA ASN A 205 -22.42 -6.51 -15.97
C ASN A 205 -21.72 -7.66 -16.70
N THR A 206 -21.13 -7.33 -17.86
CA THR A 206 -20.27 -8.26 -18.58
C THR A 206 -18.90 -8.38 -17.92
N ALA A 207 -18.23 -9.51 -18.16
CA ALA A 207 -16.83 -9.72 -17.81
C ALA A 207 -16.00 -9.82 -19.10
N SER A 208 -14.85 -9.13 -19.13
CA SER A 208 -13.95 -9.14 -20.29
C SER A 208 -12.49 -9.13 -19.81
N SER A 209 -11.76 -10.20 -20.12
CA SER A 209 -10.31 -10.28 -19.87
C SER A 209 -9.55 -9.24 -20.69
N ASP A 210 -9.99 -8.93 -21.91
CA ASP A 210 -9.40 -7.86 -22.73
C ASP A 210 -9.54 -6.48 -22.08
N ALA A 211 -10.70 -6.16 -21.50
CA ALA A 211 -10.92 -4.90 -20.79
C ALA A 211 -10.00 -4.78 -19.56
N ILE A 212 -9.84 -5.86 -18.80
CA ILE A 212 -8.89 -5.95 -17.67
C ILE A 212 -7.46 -5.73 -18.18
N ARG A 213 -7.05 -6.44 -19.24
CA ARG A 213 -5.72 -6.31 -19.84
C ARG A 213 -5.43 -4.88 -20.29
N MET A 214 -6.29 -4.30 -21.12
CA MET A 214 -6.11 -2.95 -21.66
C MET A 214 -6.03 -1.90 -20.55
N SER A 215 -6.91 -2.00 -19.55
CA SER A 215 -6.97 -1.05 -18.45
C SER A 215 -5.76 -1.16 -17.52
N LEU A 216 -5.30 -2.38 -17.20
CA LEU A 216 -4.11 -2.58 -16.35
C LEU A 216 -2.83 -2.14 -17.08
N CYS A 217 -2.67 -2.46 -18.37
CA CYS A 217 -1.55 -1.98 -19.17
C CYS A 217 -1.51 -0.44 -19.19
N ALA A 218 -2.67 0.23 -19.31
CA ALA A 218 -2.74 1.68 -19.25
C ALA A 218 -2.38 2.24 -17.87
N ALA A 219 -2.80 1.57 -16.78
CA ALA A 219 -2.45 1.93 -15.41
C ALA A 219 -0.94 1.80 -15.16
N VAL A 220 -0.33 0.66 -15.51
CA VAL A 220 1.12 0.46 -15.39
C VAL A 220 1.87 1.54 -16.17
N LYS A 221 1.51 1.75 -17.45
CA LYS A 221 2.17 2.74 -18.30
C LYS A 221 2.16 4.14 -17.69
N ARG A 222 1.00 4.61 -17.15
CA ARG A 222 0.94 5.94 -16.51
C ARG A 222 1.73 6.03 -15.22
N GLN A 223 1.82 4.93 -14.47
CA GLN A 223 2.57 4.85 -13.22
C GLN A 223 4.08 4.65 -13.40
N MET A 224 4.56 4.42 -14.61
CA MET A 224 6.00 4.41 -14.93
C MET A 224 6.60 5.81 -15.06
N MET A 225 5.83 6.86 -14.91
CA MET A 225 6.27 8.26 -14.92
C MET A 225 7.38 8.49 -13.89
N SER A 226 8.62 8.77 -14.36
CA SER A 226 9.79 8.97 -13.50
C SER A 226 10.95 9.61 -14.26
N ASP A 227 11.60 10.60 -13.64
CA ASP A 227 12.86 11.18 -14.13
C ASP A 227 14.11 10.53 -13.50
N VAL A 228 13.91 9.47 -12.68
CA VAL A 228 14.97 8.73 -11.99
C VAL A 228 14.84 7.22 -12.22
N PRO A 229 15.89 6.44 -11.98
CA PRO A 229 15.84 4.98 -12.11
C PRO A 229 14.76 4.34 -11.24
N TYR A 230 14.07 3.35 -11.81
CA TYR A 230 13.02 2.57 -11.13
C TYR A 230 13.17 1.07 -11.41
N GLY A 231 12.44 0.26 -10.65
CA GLY A 231 12.40 -1.18 -10.78
C GLY A 231 11.02 -1.77 -10.49
N VAL A 232 10.96 -3.09 -10.35
CA VAL A 232 9.74 -3.83 -10.00
C VAL A 232 9.98 -4.77 -8.84
N LEU A 233 8.98 -4.94 -7.97
CA LEU A 233 8.96 -6.01 -6.97
C LEU A 233 8.42 -7.27 -7.64
N LEU A 234 9.20 -8.37 -7.61
CA LEU A 234 8.87 -9.61 -8.29
C LEU A 234 8.97 -10.78 -7.32
N SER A 235 7.85 -11.17 -6.72
CA SER A 235 7.78 -12.32 -5.79
C SER A 235 7.63 -13.68 -6.50
N GLY A 236 7.38 -13.70 -7.81
CA GLY A 236 7.05 -14.94 -8.54
C GLY A 236 5.59 -15.38 -8.38
N GLY A 237 4.75 -14.62 -7.70
CA GLY A 237 3.29 -14.73 -7.72
C GLY A 237 2.70 -14.08 -8.97
N LEU A 238 1.43 -14.41 -9.30
CA LEU A 238 0.73 -13.89 -10.48
C LEU A 238 0.82 -12.37 -10.60
N ASP A 239 0.44 -11.66 -9.54
CA ASP A 239 0.22 -10.22 -9.56
C ASP A 239 1.51 -9.44 -9.83
N SER A 240 2.57 -9.76 -9.08
CA SER A 240 3.90 -9.15 -9.27
C SER A 240 4.48 -9.49 -10.64
N SER A 241 4.23 -10.70 -11.14
CA SER A 241 4.70 -11.15 -12.46
C SER A 241 3.99 -10.42 -13.59
N VAL A 242 2.67 -10.22 -13.51
CA VAL A 242 1.88 -9.43 -14.47
C VAL A 242 2.39 -7.98 -14.51
N ILE A 243 2.54 -7.33 -13.36
CA ILE A 243 3.07 -5.95 -13.31
C ILE A 243 4.47 -5.89 -13.90
N SER A 244 5.35 -6.84 -13.59
CA SER A 244 6.73 -6.87 -14.09
C SER A 244 6.76 -7.07 -15.61
N ALA A 245 5.96 -7.97 -16.16
CA ALA A 245 5.89 -8.25 -17.60
C ALA A 245 5.34 -7.05 -18.39
N ILE A 246 4.28 -6.39 -17.89
CA ILE A 246 3.75 -5.17 -18.51
C ILE A 246 4.80 -4.06 -18.43
N THR A 247 5.47 -3.87 -17.29
CA THR A 247 6.48 -2.82 -17.10
C THR A 247 7.64 -3.02 -18.08
N GLU A 248 8.14 -4.26 -18.23
CA GLU A 248 9.24 -4.57 -19.16
C GLU A 248 8.87 -4.23 -20.61
N SER A 249 7.62 -4.50 -21.02
CA SER A 249 7.16 -4.18 -22.39
C SER A 249 7.22 -2.69 -22.74
N TYR A 250 7.30 -1.80 -21.75
CA TYR A 250 7.44 -0.36 -21.93
C TYR A 250 8.78 0.21 -21.47
N ALA A 251 9.64 -0.56 -20.81
CA ALA A 251 10.82 -0.06 -20.09
C ALA A 251 11.92 0.54 -20.97
N GLU A 252 12.01 0.17 -22.25
CA GLU A 252 13.04 0.68 -23.15
C GLU A 252 12.93 2.19 -23.43
N ARG A 253 11.77 2.79 -23.21
CA ARG A 253 11.50 4.18 -23.57
C ARG A 253 10.90 4.98 -22.41
N ARG A 254 11.27 6.24 -22.34
CA ARG A 254 10.73 7.17 -21.34
C ARG A 254 9.28 7.52 -21.65
N ILE A 255 8.42 7.27 -20.67
CA ILE A 255 6.99 7.62 -20.73
C ILE A 255 6.79 9.14 -20.72
N GLU A 256 7.64 9.89 -20.01
CA GLU A 256 7.60 11.36 -19.88
C GLU A 256 7.78 12.08 -21.22
N THR A 257 8.46 11.46 -22.19
CA THR A 257 8.68 12.03 -23.52
C THR A 257 7.79 11.39 -24.59
N ASP A 258 6.62 10.86 -24.22
CA ASP A 258 5.72 10.12 -25.10
C ASP A 258 6.43 8.98 -25.87
N SER A 259 7.34 8.32 -25.18
CA SER A 259 8.15 7.20 -25.68
C SER A 259 9.09 7.58 -26.87
N ARG A 260 9.44 8.86 -27.04
CA ARG A 260 10.35 9.32 -28.12
C ARG A 260 11.82 9.12 -27.77
N SER A 261 12.19 9.14 -26.49
CA SER A 261 13.57 8.93 -26.04
C SER A 261 13.74 7.60 -25.30
N ARG A 262 14.98 7.09 -25.30
CA ARG A 262 15.31 5.90 -24.50
C ARG A 262 15.25 6.21 -23.02
N ALA A 263 14.88 5.20 -22.20
CA ALA A 263 14.99 5.28 -20.76
C ALA A 263 16.45 5.48 -20.32
N TRP A 264 16.63 6.09 -19.14
CA TRP A 264 17.95 6.23 -18.53
C TRP A 264 18.60 4.85 -18.24
N TRP A 265 17.76 3.85 -17.90
CA TRP A 265 18.11 2.47 -17.65
C TRP A 265 17.34 1.61 -18.65
N PRO A 266 17.96 1.18 -19.74
CA PRO A 266 17.28 0.44 -20.81
C PRO A 266 16.91 -0.99 -20.41
N ARG A 267 17.40 -1.47 -19.25
CA ARG A 267 17.06 -2.79 -18.70
C ARG A 267 16.37 -2.63 -17.37
N LEU A 268 15.19 -3.21 -17.26
CA LEU A 268 14.40 -3.18 -16.03
C LEU A 268 15.06 -4.03 -14.93
N HIS A 269 15.14 -3.50 -13.73
CA HIS A 269 15.60 -4.22 -12.55
C HIS A 269 14.41 -4.81 -11.79
N SER A 270 14.45 -6.10 -11.47
CA SER A 270 13.46 -6.79 -10.66
C SER A 270 14.07 -7.28 -9.35
N PHE A 271 13.27 -7.25 -8.28
CA PHE A 271 13.72 -7.53 -6.91
C PHE A 271 12.84 -8.57 -6.25
N ALA A 272 13.45 -9.60 -5.67
CA ALA A 272 12.81 -10.61 -4.84
C ALA A 272 13.52 -10.71 -3.49
N VAL A 273 12.78 -11.09 -2.44
CA VAL A 273 13.33 -11.31 -1.10
C VAL A 273 12.75 -12.58 -0.50
N GLY A 274 13.58 -13.32 0.22
CA GLY A 274 13.14 -14.52 0.93
C GLY A 274 14.27 -15.14 1.76
N LEU A 275 13.91 -16.09 2.60
CA LEU A 275 14.88 -16.98 3.23
C LEU A 275 15.54 -17.84 2.15
N LYS A 276 16.77 -18.28 2.38
CA LYS A 276 17.46 -19.17 1.42
C LYS A 276 16.61 -20.40 1.11
N GLY A 277 16.32 -20.61 -0.16
CA GLY A 277 15.48 -21.72 -0.63
C GLY A 277 13.97 -21.50 -0.52
N ALA A 278 13.53 -20.27 -0.25
CA ALA A 278 12.11 -19.91 -0.25
C ALA A 278 11.47 -20.19 -1.63
N PRO A 279 10.22 -20.72 -1.67
CA PRO A 279 9.57 -21.14 -2.91
C PRO A 279 9.35 -19.99 -3.90
N ASP A 280 9.11 -18.80 -3.41
CA ASP A 280 8.90 -17.62 -4.25
C ASP A 280 10.15 -17.19 -5.01
N LEU A 281 11.36 -17.36 -4.46
CA LEU A 281 12.60 -16.96 -5.11
C LEU A 281 12.84 -17.73 -6.42
N ALA A 282 12.57 -19.04 -6.44
CA ALA A 282 12.70 -19.85 -7.64
C ALA A 282 11.71 -19.42 -8.75
N LYS A 283 10.47 -19.09 -8.36
CA LYS A 283 9.43 -18.62 -9.31
C LYS A 283 9.71 -17.20 -9.79
N ALA A 284 10.23 -16.33 -8.93
CA ALA A 284 10.69 -14.99 -9.32
C ALA A 284 11.82 -15.07 -10.36
N ARG A 285 12.80 -15.96 -10.16
CA ARG A 285 13.87 -16.21 -11.13
C ARG A 285 13.32 -16.67 -12.47
N LEU A 286 12.41 -17.64 -12.47
CA LEU A 286 11.78 -18.15 -13.70
C LEU A 286 11.10 -17.04 -14.50
N VAL A 287 10.34 -16.16 -13.84
CA VAL A 287 9.71 -15.00 -14.48
C VAL A 287 10.74 -14.01 -14.98
N ALA A 288 11.73 -13.67 -14.17
CA ALA A 288 12.77 -12.71 -14.53
C ALA A 288 13.55 -13.14 -15.78
N ASP A 289 13.89 -14.43 -15.88
CA ASP A 289 14.57 -14.99 -17.05
C ASP A 289 13.65 -14.98 -18.28
N HIS A 290 12.34 -15.24 -18.10
CA HIS A 290 11.36 -15.22 -19.19
C HIS A 290 11.15 -13.81 -19.77
N ILE A 291 11.01 -12.79 -18.91
CA ILE A 291 10.75 -11.40 -19.34
C ILE A 291 12.04 -10.59 -19.59
N GLY A 292 13.22 -11.12 -19.22
CA GLY A 292 14.52 -10.51 -19.54
C GLY A 292 14.98 -9.41 -18.59
N THR A 293 14.50 -9.36 -17.34
CA THR A 293 14.93 -8.34 -16.36
C THR A 293 16.30 -8.64 -15.74
N VAL A 294 16.95 -7.60 -15.22
CA VAL A 294 18.12 -7.75 -14.34
C VAL A 294 17.62 -8.09 -12.94
N HIS A 295 17.60 -9.39 -12.63
CA HIS A 295 17.01 -9.88 -11.39
C HIS A 295 17.97 -9.86 -10.21
N HIS A 296 17.49 -9.31 -9.08
CA HIS A 296 18.19 -9.28 -7.79
C HIS A 296 17.43 -10.11 -6.78
N GLU A 297 18.05 -11.22 -6.37
CA GLU A 297 17.56 -12.08 -5.31
C GLU A 297 18.24 -11.71 -4.00
N ILE A 298 17.44 -11.28 -3.03
CA ILE A 298 17.91 -10.85 -1.73
C ILE A 298 17.54 -11.93 -0.70
N ASN A 299 18.57 -12.59 -0.17
CA ASN A 299 18.41 -13.56 0.89
C ASN A 299 18.64 -12.88 2.25
N TYR A 300 17.75 -13.12 3.22
CA TYR A 300 17.93 -12.71 4.60
C TYR A 300 17.89 -13.93 5.52
N THR A 301 18.48 -13.79 6.69
CA THR A 301 18.44 -14.82 7.75
C THR A 301 17.31 -14.51 8.73
N ILE A 302 16.83 -15.52 9.42
CA ILE A 302 15.84 -15.35 10.50
C ILE A 302 16.34 -14.35 11.55
N GLN A 303 17.65 -14.39 11.89
CA GLN A 303 18.23 -13.46 12.86
C GLN A 303 18.17 -12.01 12.37
N GLU A 304 18.52 -11.74 11.10
CA GLU A 304 18.38 -10.39 10.52
C GLU A 304 16.93 -9.90 10.57
N GLY A 305 15.97 -10.79 10.32
CA GLY A 305 14.54 -10.47 10.45
C GLY A 305 14.14 -10.11 11.88
N LEU A 306 14.62 -10.87 12.86
CA LEU A 306 14.35 -10.61 14.29
C LEU A 306 15.00 -9.31 14.77
N ASP A 307 16.23 -9.06 14.35
CA ASP A 307 16.97 -7.83 14.70
C ASP A 307 16.27 -6.57 14.13
N ALA A 308 15.65 -6.70 12.95
CA ALA A 308 14.93 -5.61 12.31
C ALA A 308 13.52 -5.36 12.89
N LEU A 309 12.96 -6.29 13.67
CA LEU A 309 11.54 -6.28 14.07
C LEU A 309 11.14 -5.01 14.81
N ARG A 310 11.98 -4.53 15.73
CA ARG A 310 11.73 -3.31 16.51
C ARG A 310 11.70 -2.06 15.63
N ASP A 311 12.65 -1.94 14.71
CA ASP A 311 12.71 -0.84 13.75
C ASP A 311 11.52 -0.90 12.81
N VAL A 312 11.16 -2.10 12.32
CA VAL A 312 10.01 -2.28 11.44
C VAL A 312 8.73 -1.78 12.10
N ILE A 313 8.44 -2.18 13.35
CA ILE A 313 7.25 -1.72 14.08
C ILE A 313 7.26 -0.18 14.23
N TYR A 314 8.41 0.44 14.48
CA TYR A 314 8.55 1.90 14.52
C TYR A 314 8.22 2.55 13.18
N PHE A 315 8.72 2.00 12.06
CA PHE A 315 8.50 2.59 10.74
C PHE A 315 7.08 2.36 10.21
N ILE A 316 6.53 1.15 10.39
CA ILE A 316 5.19 0.84 9.87
C ILE A 316 4.06 1.37 10.78
N GLU A 317 4.35 1.65 12.05
CA GLU A 317 3.40 2.24 13.02
C GLU A 317 2.14 1.38 13.21
N THR A 318 2.32 0.07 13.30
CA THR A 318 1.25 -0.90 13.59
C THR A 318 1.82 -2.13 14.28
N TYR A 319 0.97 -2.86 14.99
CA TYR A 319 1.28 -4.17 15.59
C TYR A 319 0.39 -5.29 15.02
N ASP A 320 -0.34 -5.02 13.93
CA ASP A 320 -1.08 -6.06 13.22
C ASP A 320 -0.16 -7.19 12.77
N ILE A 321 -0.50 -8.43 13.15
CA ILE A 321 0.37 -9.60 12.97
C ILE A 321 0.79 -9.78 11.50
N THR A 322 -0.18 -9.76 10.59
CA THR A 322 0.07 -9.98 9.16
C THR A 322 0.96 -8.89 8.59
N THR A 323 0.65 -7.65 8.93
CA THR A 323 1.40 -6.48 8.47
C THR A 323 2.85 -6.54 8.96
N VAL A 324 3.09 -6.87 10.24
CA VAL A 324 4.44 -6.99 10.80
C VAL A 324 5.23 -8.11 10.13
N ARG A 325 4.65 -9.32 10.02
CA ARG A 325 5.31 -10.49 9.40
C ARG A 325 5.77 -10.21 7.96
N ALA A 326 4.93 -9.54 7.18
CA ALA A 326 5.21 -9.21 5.78
C ALA A 326 6.09 -7.96 5.61
N SER A 327 6.08 -7.03 6.57
CA SER A 327 6.88 -5.81 6.52
C SER A 327 8.37 -6.05 6.71
N VAL A 328 8.76 -7.03 7.53
CA VAL A 328 10.17 -7.30 7.80
C VAL A 328 10.95 -7.63 6.54
N PRO A 329 10.57 -8.62 5.72
CA PRO A 329 11.28 -8.88 4.46
C PRO A 329 11.24 -7.70 3.49
N MET A 330 10.11 -6.97 3.41
CA MET A 330 10.00 -5.80 2.55
C MET A 330 10.90 -4.64 3.00
N TYR A 331 11.04 -4.42 4.30
CA TYR A 331 11.96 -3.44 4.87
C TYR A 331 13.42 -3.75 4.54
N LEU A 332 13.83 -5.02 4.69
CA LEU A 332 15.18 -5.48 4.34
C LEU A 332 15.46 -5.37 2.84
N LEU A 333 14.46 -5.69 2.01
CA LEU A 333 14.51 -5.52 0.55
C LEU A 333 14.70 -4.04 0.16
N ALA A 334 13.92 -3.15 0.76
CA ALA A 334 13.96 -1.72 0.47
C ALA A 334 15.34 -1.10 0.75
N ARG A 335 16.05 -1.57 1.79
CA ARG A 335 17.43 -1.19 2.11
C ARG A 335 18.38 -1.46 0.93
N VAL A 336 18.25 -2.64 0.31
CA VAL A 336 19.09 -3.03 -0.84
C VAL A 336 18.72 -2.20 -2.07
N ILE A 337 17.42 -2.05 -2.38
CA ILE A 337 16.95 -1.21 -3.49
C ILE A 337 17.51 0.21 -3.39
N LYS A 338 17.44 0.81 -2.19
CA LYS A 338 18.02 2.14 -1.92
C LYS A 338 19.53 2.18 -2.17
N SER A 339 20.26 1.17 -1.75
CA SER A 339 21.73 1.11 -1.92
C SER A 339 22.15 1.08 -3.39
N MET A 340 21.26 0.63 -4.29
CA MET A 340 21.47 0.62 -5.74
C MET A 340 21.07 1.95 -6.42
N GLY A 341 20.65 2.96 -5.66
CA GLY A 341 20.24 4.26 -6.19
C GLY A 341 18.86 4.29 -6.84
N ILE A 342 18.06 3.24 -6.66
CA ILE A 342 16.68 3.16 -7.19
C ILE A 342 15.75 3.81 -6.17
N LYS A 343 14.91 4.73 -6.66
CA LYS A 343 14.02 5.54 -5.82
C LYS A 343 12.55 5.13 -5.91
N MET A 344 12.16 4.34 -6.92
CA MET A 344 10.78 3.96 -7.15
C MET A 344 10.70 2.51 -7.64
N VAL A 345 9.69 1.78 -7.18
CA VAL A 345 9.35 0.44 -7.65
C VAL A 345 7.85 0.29 -7.90
N LEU A 346 7.47 -0.52 -8.90
CA LEU A 346 6.07 -0.93 -9.08
C LEU A 346 5.85 -2.28 -8.38
N SER A 347 4.65 -2.44 -7.81
CA SER A 347 4.24 -3.60 -7.02
C SER A 347 2.89 -4.15 -7.48
N GLY A 348 2.66 -5.44 -7.25
CA GLY A 348 1.39 -6.13 -7.52
C GLY A 348 0.32 -5.98 -6.43
N GLU A 349 0.50 -5.10 -5.44
CA GLU A 349 -0.45 -4.91 -4.35
C GLU A 349 -1.83 -4.46 -4.83
N GLY A 350 -2.88 -4.92 -4.16
CA GLY A 350 -4.28 -4.59 -4.45
C GLY A 350 -5.01 -5.61 -5.32
N ALA A 351 -4.31 -6.51 -6.00
CA ALA A 351 -4.93 -7.52 -6.87
C ALA A 351 -5.79 -8.52 -6.09
N ASP A 352 -5.34 -8.94 -4.92
CA ASP A 352 -6.05 -9.92 -4.08
C ASP A 352 -7.39 -9.38 -3.58
N GLU A 353 -7.44 -8.11 -3.21
CA GLU A 353 -8.64 -7.43 -2.72
C GLU A 353 -9.68 -7.22 -3.82
N ILE A 354 -9.23 -6.93 -5.05
CA ILE A 354 -10.09 -6.65 -6.19
C ILE A 354 -10.69 -7.93 -6.78
N PHE A 355 -9.87 -8.97 -6.88
CA PHE A 355 -10.22 -10.21 -7.59
C PHE A 355 -10.42 -11.41 -6.66
N GLY A 356 -10.47 -11.21 -5.34
CA GLY A 356 -10.68 -12.30 -4.38
C GLY A 356 -9.55 -13.33 -4.41
N GLY A 357 -8.28 -12.85 -4.41
CA GLY A 357 -7.12 -13.72 -4.54
C GLY A 357 -6.73 -14.47 -3.27
N TYR A 358 -7.15 -14.04 -2.10
CA TYR A 358 -6.90 -14.77 -0.85
C TYR A 358 -7.69 -16.07 -0.81
N LEU A 359 -7.10 -17.14 -0.29
CA LEU A 359 -7.68 -18.49 -0.34
C LEU A 359 -9.03 -18.61 0.37
N TYR A 360 -9.31 -17.77 1.37
CA TYR A 360 -10.61 -17.78 2.03
C TYR A 360 -11.78 -17.39 1.10
N PHE A 361 -11.54 -16.64 0.02
CA PHE A 361 -12.58 -16.31 -0.97
C PHE A 361 -13.16 -17.53 -1.68
N HIS A 362 -12.46 -18.68 -1.68
CA HIS A 362 -13.02 -19.95 -2.17
C HIS A 362 -14.28 -20.39 -1.40
N LYS A 363 -14.47 -19.87 -0.18
CA LYS A 363 -15.63 -20.16 0.67
C LYS A 363 -16.74 -19.12 0.58
N ALA A 364 -16.62 -18.14 -0.32
CA ALA A 364 -17.64 -17.09 -0.48
C ALA A 364 -19.00 -17.74 -0.85
N PRO A 365 -20.06 -17.52 -0.04
CA PRO A 365 -21.33 -18.24 -0.21
C PRO A 365 -22.12 -17.78 -1.43
N SER A 366 -21.87 -16.59 -1.94
CA SER A 366 -22.55 -16.01 -3.09
C SER A 366 -21.72 -14.94 -3.77
N ALA A 367 -22.07 -14.58 -5.00
CA ALA A 367 -21.45 -13.48 -5.72
C ALA A 367 -21.68 -12.11 -5.03
N GLU A 368 -22.77 -11.97 -4.32
CA GLU A 368 -23.07 -10.78 -3.53
C GLU A 368 -22.11 -10.65 -2.34
N GLU A 369 -21.96 -11.71 -1.53
CA GLU A 369 -21.05 -11.71 -0.39
C GLU A 369 -19.58 -11.60 -0.83
N PHE A 370 -19.18 -12.25 -1.93
CA PHE A 370 -17.89 -12.07 -2.56
C PHE A 370 -17.63 -10.58 -2.88
N HIS A 371 -18.58 -9.93 -3.56
CA HIS A 371 -18.44 -8.53 -3.94
C HIS A 371 -18.39 -7.59 -2.71
N LYS A 372 -19.29 -7.79 -1.75
CA LYS A 372 -19.28 -7.03 -0.50
C LYS A 372 -17.97 -7.16 0.24
N GLU A 373 -17.36 -8.34 0.22
CA GLU A 373 -16.06 -8.56 0.86
C GLU A 373 -14.94 -7.84 0.12
N THR A 374 -14.91 -7.85 -1.22
CA THR A 374 -13.92 -7.06 -1.98
C THR A 374 -14.04 -5.56 -1.67
N VAL A 375 -15.25 -5.04 -1.53
CA VAL A 375 -15.49 -3.64 -1.13
C VAL A 375 -15.02 -3.37 0.30
N ARG A 376 -15.31 -4.28 1.26
CA ARG A 376 -14.82 -4.18 2.65
C ARG A 376 -13.29 -4.15 2.71
N LYS A 377 -12.63 -5.06 1.98
CA LYS A 377 -11.16 -5.12 1.90
C LYS A 377 -10.58 -3.82 1.36
N LEU A 378 -11.08 -3.33 0.22
CA LEU A 378 -10.62 -2.06 -0.36
C LEU A 378 -10.82 -0.87 0.57
N SER A 379 -11.92 -0.82 1.32
CA SER A 379 -12.20 0.30 2.23
C SER A 379 -11.24 0.36 3.42
N LYS A 380 -10.66 -0.78 3.83
CA LYS A 380 -9.71 -0.90 4.95
C LYS A 380 -8.25 -1.05 4.51
N LEU A 381 -7.98 -1.15 3.21
CA LEU A 381 -6.65 -1.50 2.67
C LEU A 381 -5.55 -0.53 3.11
N HIS A 382 -5.91 0.72 3.38
CA HIS A 382 -5.01 1.76 3.90
C HIS A 382 -4.47 1.49 5.31
N LEU A 383 -5.03 0.54 6.05
CA LEU A 383 -4.59 0.11 7.39
C LEU A 383 -3.71 -1.16 7.34
N TYR A 384 -3.67 -1.86 6.19
CA TYR A 384 -2.99 -3.14 6.00
C TYR A 384 -1.97 -3.07 4.86
N ASP A 385 -2.28 -3.59 3.68
CA ASP A 385 -1.31 -3.77 2.60
C ASP A 385 -0.80 -2.46 2.00
N CYS A 386 -1.65 -1.43 1.85
CA CYS A 386 -1.19 -0.10 1.44
C CYS A 386 -0.24 0.51 2.47
N LEU A 387 -0.58 0.40 3.78
CA LEU A 387 0.27 0.90 4.85
C LEU A 387 1.62 0.16 4.86
N ARG A 388 1.59 -1.18 4.79
CA ARG A 388 2.76 -2.03 4.74
C ARG A 388 3.67 -1.66 3.57
N ALA A 389 3.15 -1.70 2.34
CA ALA A 389 3.92 -1.42 1.14
C ALA A 389 4.51 -0.01 1.15
N ASN A 390 3.70 0.99 1.54
CA ASN A 390 4.14 2.37 1.62
C ASN A 390 5.25 2.57 2.66
N LYS A 391 4.97 2.20 3.93
CA LYS A 391 5.87 2.53 5.04
C LYS A 391 7.14 1.69 5.07
N SER A 392 7.08 0.40 4.68
CA SER A 392 8.28 -0.43 4.60
C SER A 392 9.27 0.07 3.55
N LEU A 393 8.78 0.49 2.38
CA LEU A 393 9.62 1.05 1.32
C LEU A 393 10.14 2.44 1.69
N SER A 394 9.27 3.31 2.20
CA SER A 394 9.63 4.68 2.53
C SER A 394 10.56 4.80 3.75
N ALA A 395 10.64 3.78 4.61
CA ALA A 395 11.65 3.70 5.66
C ALA A 395 13.09 3.89 5.13
N TRP A 396 13.31 3.53 3.87
CA TRP A 396 14.58 3.70 3.16
C TRP A 396 14.52 4.73 2.03
N GLY A 397 13.46 5.54 1.95
CA GLY A 397 13.30 6.54 0.89
C GLY A 397 13.15 5.90 -0.49
N VAL A 398 12.31 4.86 -0.59
CA VAL A 398 11.89 4.22 -1.84
C VAL A 398 10.37 4.40 -1.99
N GLU A 399 9.91 4.78 -3.18
CA GLU A 399 8.49 4.88 -3.50
C GLU A 399 7.94 3.57 -4.06
N GLY A 400 6.81 3.10 -3.52
CA GLY A 400 6.03 2.01 -4.11
C GLY A 400 4.82 2.53 -4.88
N ARG A 401 4.65 2.09 -6.11
CA ARG A 401 3.47 2.35 -6.95
C ARG A 401 2.68 1.07 -7.15
N VAL A 402 1.36 1.20 -7.20
CA VAL A 402 0.42 0.08 -7.10
C VAL A 402 -0.62 0.13 -8.24
N PRO A 403 -0.26 -0.28 -9.47
CA PRO A 403 -1.13 -0.13 -10.64
C PRO A 403 -2.50 -0.80 -10.52
N PHE A 404 -2.64 -1.88 -9.76
CA PHE A 404 -3.95 -2.49 -9.48
C PHE A 404 -4.89 -1.55 -8.71
N LEU A 405 -4.36 -0.59 -7.96
CA LEU A 405 -5.16 0.41 -7.24
C LEU A 405 -5.30 1.74 -8.00
N ASP A 406 -4.93 1.78 -9.28
CA ASP A 406 -5.19 2.94 -10.13
C ASP A 406 -6.70 3.23 -10.23
N LYS A 407 -7.09 4.50 -10.10
CA LYS A 407 -8.50 4.90 -10.04
C LYS A 407 -9.32 4.45 -11.26
N GLU A 408 -8.76 4.59 -12.47
CA GLU A 408 -9.44 4.17 -13.70
C GLU A 408 -9.47 2.65 -13.84
N PHE A 409 -8.40 1.96 -13.42
CA PHE A 409 -8.38 0.50 -13.42
C PHE A 409 -9.40 -0.08 -12.42
N LEU A 410 -9.49 0.49 -11.22
CA LEU A 410 -10.48 0.08 -10.21
C LEU A 410 -11.92 0.17 -10.74
N ASP A 411 -12.23 1.24 -11.47
CA ASP A 411 -13.56 1.41 -12.08
C ASP A 411 -13.87 0.27 -13.07
N VAL A 412 -12.91 -0.20 -13.87
CA VAL A 412 -13.08 -1.34 -14.78
C VAL A 412 -13.18 -2.67 -14.00
N ALA A 413 -12.24 -2.92 -13.11
CA ALA A 413 -12.13 -4.19 -12.40
C ALA A 413 -13.29 -4.44 -11.42
N MET A 414 -13.74 -3.39 -10.70
CA MET A 414 -14.83 -3.50 -9.74
C MET A 414 -16.22 -3.52 -10.41
N ARG A 415 -16.36 -2.97 -11.63
CA ARG A 415 -17.57 -3.10 -12.45
C ARG A 415 -17.70 -4.46 -13.14
N THR A 416 -16.64 -5.26 -13.21
CA THR A 416 -16.69 -6.62 -13.73
C THR A 416 -17.64 -7.47 -12.90
N ASN A 417 -18.50 -8.26 -13.56
CA ASN A 417 -19.46 -9.14 -12.89
C ASN A 417 -18.77 -9.99 -11.81
N PRO A 418 -19.21 -9.91 -10.55
CA PRO A 418 -18.58 -10.63 -9.44
C PRO A 418 -18.51 -12.15 -9.64
N LYS A 419 -19.48 -12.75 -10.33
CA LYS A 419 -19.48 -14.19 -10.67
C LYS A 419 -18.25 -14.60 -11.48
N ALA A 420 -17.74 -13.73 -12.34
CA ALA A 420 -16.57 -14.01 -13.16
C ALA A 420 -15.25 -13.90 -12.38
N LYS A 421 -15.29 -13.34 -11.17
CA LYS A 421 -14.13 -13.23 -10.26
C LYS A 421 -14.07 -14.37 -9.23
N MET A 422 -15.21 -15.03 -8.98
CA MET A 422 -15.29 -16.14 -8.02
C MET A 422 -14.53 -17.36 -8.52
N CYS A 423 -13.98 -18.11 -7.58
CA CYS A 423 -13.52 -19.48 -7.79
C CYS A 423 -14.75 -20.35 -8.00
N SER A 424 -15.10 -20.64 -9.25
CA SER A 424 -16.28 -21.46 -9.53
C SER A 424 -15.91 -22.93 -9.50
N VAL A 425 -16.69 -23.72 -8.75
CA VAL A 425 -16.83 -25.14 -9.05
C VAL A 425 -17.63 -25.21 -10.36
N LEU A 426 -16.96 -25.07 -11.51
CA LEU A 426 -17.61 -25.32 -12.78
C LEU A 426 -18.02 -26.79 -12.82
N PRO A 427 -19.24 -27.13 -13.38
CA PRO A 427 -19.57 -28.49 -13.63
C PRO A 427 -18.46 -29.14 -14.46
N ALA A 428 -18.11 -30.40 -14.12
CA ALA A 428 -17.13 -31.20 -14.85
C ALA A 428 -17.28 -30.98 -16.36
N SER A 429 -16.14 -30.86 -17.06
CA SER A 429 -16.13 -30.79 -18.52
C SER A 429 -17.01 -31.92 -19.10
N ARG A 430 -17.45 -31.81 -20.35
CA ARG A 430 -18.22 -32.89 -21.01
C ARG A 430 -17.52 -34.26 -20.99
N SER A 431 -16.23 -34.30 -20.67
CA SER A 431 -15.40 -35.50 -20.45
C SER A 431 -15.50 -36.06 -19.03
N GLY A 432 -16.17 -35.39 -18.07
CA GLY A 432 -16.29 -35.84 -16.69
C GLY A 432 -15.04 -35.57 -15.79
N GLU A 433 -13.97 -35.02 -16.34
CA GLU A 433 -12.80 -34.61 -15.60
C GLU A 433 -12.91 -33.14 -15.17
N ALA A 434 -12.64 -32.86 -13.89
CA ALA A 434 -12.58 -31.49 -13.41
C ALA A 434 -11.39 -30.76 -14.04
N ASP A 435 -11.65 -29.61 -14.68
CA ASP A 435 -10.57 -28.73 -15.15
C ASP A 435 -9.95 -28.02 -13.94
N PRO A 436 -8.68 -28.30 -13.57
CA PRO A 436 -8.04 -27.66 -12.42
C PRO A 436 -7.97 -26.14 -12.58
N LYS A 437 -7.93 -25.62 -13.82
CA LYS A 437 -7.93 -24.19 -14.13
C LYS A 437 -9.29 -23.52 -13.82
N ALA A 438 -10.35 -24.29 -13.68
CA ALA A 438 -11.69 -23.78 -13.44
C ALA A 438 -11.92 -23.29 -12.00
N SER A 439 -11.22 -23.86 -11.03
CA SER A 439 -11.39 -23.60 -9.60
C SER A 439 -10.30 -22.75 -8.97
N ILE A 440 -9.45 -22.10 -9.77
CA ILE A 440 -8.36 -21.26 -9.29
C ILE A 440 -8.82 -19.79 -9.11
N GLU A 441 -8.29 -19.13 -8.10
CA GLU A 441 -8.51 -17.70 -7.83
C GLU A 441 -7.95 -16.82 -8.96
N LYS A 442 -8.56 -15.62 -9.14
CA LYS A 442 -8.15 -14.60 -10.13
C LYS A 442 -8.13 -15.10 -11.59
N ARG A 443 -8.99 -16.05 -11.95
CA ARG A 443 -9.01 -16.66 -13.29
C ARG A 443 -9.01 -15.60 -14.41
N ILE A 444 -9.86 -14.57 -14.32
CA ILE A 444 -9.96 -13.52 -15.34
C ILE A 444 -8.62 -12.76 -15.56
N VAL A 445 -7.81 -12.59 -14.51
CA VAL A 445 -6.47 -11.98 -14.61
C VAL A 445 -5.51 -12.95 -15.28
N ARG A 446 -5.57 -14.24 -14.93
CA ARG A 446 -4.73 -15.29 -15.55
C ARG A 446 -4.99 -15.38 -17.05
N GLU A 447 -6.25 -15.48 -17.46
CA GLU A 447 -6.67 -15.48 -18.86
C GLU A 447 -6.25 -14.21 -19.62
N ALA A 448 -6.25 -13.06 -18.94
CA ALA A 448 -5.84 -11.78 -19.53
C ALA A 448 -4.34 -11.70 -19.85
N PHE A 449 -3.48 -12.45 -19.12
CA PHE A 449 -2.04 -12.29 -19.18
C PHE A 449 -1.24 -13.60 -19.31
N GLU A 450 -1.88 -14.73 -19.56
CA GLU A 450 -1.19 -16.04 -19.66
C GLU A 450 -0.13 -16.09 -20.77
N ASP A 451 -0.32 -15.31 -21.83
CA ASP A 451 0.63 -15.22 -22.96
C ASP A 451 1.92 -14.44 -22.61
N MET A 452 1.93 -13.68 -21.51
CA MET A 452 3.07 -12.88 -21.05
C MET A 452 3.91 -13.58 -19.98
N LEU A 453 3.46 -14.72 -19.46
CA LEU A 453 4.05 -15.38 -18.29
C LEU A 453 4.35 -16.86 -18.57
N PRO A 454 5.35 -17.46 -17.89
CA PRO A 454 5.49 -18.91 -17.87
C PRO A 454 4.21 -19.58 -17.35
N GLU A 455 3.77 -20.67 -17.99
CA GLU A 455 2.54 -21.39 -17.60
C GLU A 455 2.53 -21.80 -16.13
N GLU A 456 3.67 -22.25 -15.60
CA GLU A 456 3.85 -22.63 -14.21
C GLU A 456 3.60 -21.48 -13.20
N VAL A 457 3.69 -20.23 -13.64
CA VAL A 457 3.42 -19.04 -12.82
C VAL A 457 2.02 -18.51 -13.10
N ALA A 458 1.61 -18.47 -14.36
CA ALA A 458 0.28 -18.02 -14.76
C ALA A 458 -0.83 -18.82 -14.08
N TRP A 459 -0.62 -20.12 -13.84
CA TRP A 459 -1.61 -21.03 -13.24
C TRP A 459 -1.21 -21.59 -11.87
N ARG A 460 -0.23 -20.94 -11.18
CA ARG A 460 0.15 -21.28 -9.80
C ARG A 460 -0.92 -20.79 -8.84
N GLN A 461 -1.28 -21.63 -7.85
CA GLN A 461 -2.13 -21.23 -6.73
C GLN A 461 -1.49 -20.08 -5.92
N LYS A 462 -2.34 -19.21 -5.36
CA LYS A 462 -1.93 -18.09 -4.52
C LYS A 462 -1.14 -18.56 -3.29
N GLU A 463 0.04 -17.97 -3.13
CA GLU A 463 0.83 -18.01 -1.90
C GLU A 463 0.82 -16.61 -1.27
N GLN A 464 0.52 -16.49 0.02
CA GLN A 464 0.62 -15.20 0.69
C GLN A 464 2.08 -14.77 0.82
N PHE A 465 2.37 -13.48 0.69
CA PHE A 465 3.73 -12.98 0.73
C PHE A 465 4.48 -13.38 2.02
N SER A 466 3.80 -13.32 3.19
CA SER A 466 4.38 -13.74 4.47
C SER A 466 4.73 -15.24 4.53
N ASP A 467 4.04 -16.08 3.77
CA ASP A 467 4.30 -17.52 3.65
C ASP A 467 5.35 -17.79 2.56
N GLY A 468 5.26 -17.13 1.40
CA GLY A 468 6.13 -17.32 0.24
C GLY A 468 7.60 -16.94 0.46
N VAL A 469 7.88 -16.01 1.39
CA VAL A 469 9.26 -15.66 1.79
C VAL A 469 9.94 -16.75 2.62
N GLY A 470 9.20 -17.77 3.05
CA GLY A 470 9.68 -18.96 3.77
C GLY A 470 8.87 -19.26 5.02
N TYR A 471 8.27 -20.44 5.05
CA TYR A 471 7.38 -20.88 6.16
C TYR A 471 8.05 -20.85 7.54
N SER A 472 9.36 -21.13 7.62
CA SER A 472 10.13 -21.09 8.87
C SER A 472 10.18 -19.70 9.51
N TRP A 473 9.95 -18.63 8.74
CA TRP A 473 9.85 -17.27 9.28
C TRP A 473 8.68 -17.14 10.25
N ILE A 474 7.47 -17.50 9.81
CA ILE A 474 6.26 -17.43 10.65
C ILE A 474 6.36 -18.40 11.84
N ASP A 475 6.83 -19.63 11.60
CA ASP A 475 6.94 -20.63 12.66
C ASP A 475 7.92 -20.19 13.75
N THR A 476 9.03 -19.55 13.37
CA THR A 476 9.99 -19.01 14.33
C THR A 476 9.41 -17.84 15.11
N LEU A 477 8.70 -16.91 14.46
CA LEU A 477 8.03 -15.81 15.16
C LEU A 477 7.02 -16.32 16.19
N LYS A 478 6.15 -17.26 15.81
CA LYS A 478 5.19 -17.90 16.73
C LYS A 478 5.91 -18.56 17.93
N LYS A 479 7.02 -19.25 17.69
CA LYS A 479 7.81 -19.89 18.75
C LYS A 479 8.40 -18.86 19.71
N ILE A 480 9.15 -17.89 19.19
CA ILE A 480 9.85 -16.87 20.00
C ILE A 480 8.85 -16.07 20.83
N THR A 481 7.75 -15.64 20.23
CA THR A 481 6.73 -14.85 20.94
C THR A 481 6.00 -15.66 21.99
N SER A 482 5.78 -16.98 21.75
CA SER A 482 5.19 -17.88 22.74
C SER A 482 6.10 -18.15 23.94
N GLU A 483 7.43 -18.09 23.74
CA GLU A 483 8.44 -18.21 24.80
C GLU A 483 8.63 -16.89 25.56
N ALA A 484 8.53 -15.75 24.87
CA ALA A 484 8.74 -14.41 25.44
C ALA A 484 7.56 -13.90 26.26
N VAL A 485 6.32 -14.33 25.95
CA VAL A 485 5.09 -13.90 26.63
C VAL A 485 4.53 -15.05 27.47
N THR A 486 4.42 -14.85 28.78
CA THR A 486 3.88 -15.88 29.70
C THR A 486 2.35 -15.98 29.62
N ASP A 487 1.78 -17.10 30.09
CA ASP A 487 0.32 -17.24 30.17
C ASP A 487 -0.28 -16.26 31.18
N GLU A 488 0.46 -15.93 32.25
CA GLU A 488 0.07 -14.92 33.24
C GLU A 488 -0.02 -13.52 32.59
N GLN A 489 0.94 -13.13 31.75
CA GLN A 489 0.88 -11.87 30.99
C GLN A 489 -0.33 -11.83 30.07
N MET A 490 -0.65 -12.93 29.39
CA MET A 490 -1.86 -13.01 28.56
C MET A 490 -3.15 -12.91 29.37
N ALA A 491 -3.20 -13.56 30.55
CA ALA A 491 -4.38 -13.49 31.44
C ALA A 491 -4.67 -12.05 31.93
N HIS A 492 -3.64 -11.23 32.06
CA HIS A 492 -3.72 -9.81 32.46
C HIS A 492 -3.56 -8.83 31.28
N ALA A 493 -3.72 -9.29 30.03
CA ALA A 493 -3.53 -8.45 28.86
C ALA A 493 -4.49 -7.26 28.80
N GLU A 494 -5.75 -7.42 29.25
CA GLU A 494 -6.75 -6.36 29.30
C GLU A 494 -6.38 -5.24 30.29
N GLU A 495 -5.79 -5.60 31.43
CA GLU A 495 -5.33 -4.62 32.42
C GLU A 495 -4.19 -3.75 31.87
N ARG A 496 -3.26 -4.37 31.13
CA ARG A 496 -2.11 -3.67 30.52
C ARG A 496 -2.48 -2.91 29.26
N PHE A 497 -3.32 -3.49 28.41
CA PHE A 497 -3.72 -2.96 27.11
C PHE A 497 -5.25 -2.88 27.00
N PRO A 498 -5.88 -1.92 27.68
CA PRO A 498 -7.35 -1.82 27.70
C PRO A 498 -7.97 -1.41 26.35
N ILE A 499 -7.14 -0.86 25.44
CA ILE A 499 -7.54 -0.51 24.08
C ILE A 499 -6.91 -1.53 23.13
N ASN A 500 -7.74 -2.21 22.34
CA ASN A 500 -7.29 -3.25 21.41
C ASN A 500 -6.44 -4.31 22.15
N THR A 501 -7.03 -4.97 23.13
CA THR A 501 -6.41 -6.01 23.93
C THR A 501 -5.90 -7.15 23.04
N PRO A 502 -4.60 -7.51 23.08
CA PRO A 502 -4.03 -8.56 22.26
C PRO A 502 -4.78 -9.89 22.38
N LEU A 503 -5.06 -10.53 21.26
CA LEU A 503 -5.79 -11.79 21.17
C LEU A 503 -4.88 -13.04 21.28
N CYS A 504 -3.57 -12.86 21.08
CA CYS A 504 -2.58 -13.92 21.20
C CYS A 504 -1.21 -13.39 21.63
N LYS A 505 -0.29 -14.29 22.00
CA LYS A 505 1.05 -13.95 22.50
C LYS A 505 1.89 -13.17 21.47
N GLU A 506 1.72 -13.46 20.19
CA GLU A 506 2.44 -12.76 19.13
C GLU A 506 1.97 -11.29 19.03
N GLU A 507 0.67 -11.06 19.05
CA GLU A 507 0.12 -9.71 19.07
C GLU A 507 0.52 -8.96 20.35
N TYR A 508 0.50 -9.63 21.51
CA TYR A 508 0.97 -9.05 22.77
C TYR A 508 2.43 -8.59 22.68
N TYR A 509 3.28 -9.42 22.07
CA TYR A 509 4.70 -9.11 21.90
C TYR A 509 4.90 -7.88 21.01
N TYR A 510 4.22 -7.83 19.85
CA TYR A 510 4.30 -6.67 18.96
C TYR A 510 3.67 -5.41 19.55
N ARG A 511 2.55 -5.56 20.26
CA ARG A 511 1.90 -4.46 20.99
C ARG A 511 2.81 -3.88 22.08
N SER A 512 3.57 -4.70 22.76
CA SER A 512 4.54 -4.24 23.78
C SER A 512 5.64 -3.37 23.16
N ILE A 513 6.18 -3.77 22.02
CA ILE A 513 7.18 -2.99 21.28
C ILE A 513 6.56 -1.69 20.74
N PHE A 514 5.36 -1.76 20.18
CA PHE A 514 4.65 -0.61 19.65
C PHE A 514 4.42 0.46 20.73
N GLU A 515 4.01 0.07 21.94
CA GLU A 515 3.71 1.01 23.03
C GLU A 515 4.96 1.71 23.56
N GLU A 516 6.13 1.08 23.47
CA GLU A 516 7.40 1.76 23.80
C GLU A 516 7.70 2.93 22.85
N HIS A 517 7.23 2.85 21.60
CA HIS A 517 7.38 3.90 20.59
C HIS A 517 6.21 4.88 20.60
N PHE A 518 5.00 4.40 20.83
CA PHE A 518 3.73 5.11 20.67
C PHE A 518 2.79 4.85 21.85
N PRO A 519 3.04 5.48 23.02
CA PRO A 519 2.31 5.19 24.25
C PRO A 519 0.90 5.79 24.32
N SER A 520 0.51 6.67 23.38
CA SER A 520 -0.78 7.35 23.45
C SER A 520 -1.95 6.41 23.08
N GLU A 521 -3.14 6.70 23.66
CA GLU A 521 -4.36 6.02 23.26
C GLU A 521 -4.70 6.22 21.78
N SER A 522 -4.39 7.40 21.22
CA SER A 522 -4.60 7.69 19.81
C SER A 522 -3.82 6.74 18.91
N ALA A 523 -2.57 6.44 19.28
CA ALA A 523 -1.75 5.45 18.57
C ALA A 523 -2.40 4.06 18.61
N ALA A 524 -2.80 3.60 19.80
CA ALA A 524 -3.45 2.31 19.95
C ALA A 524 -4.73 2.18 19.11
N ARG A 525 -5.58 3.21 19.11
CA ARG A 525 -6.84 3.25 18.35
C ARG A 525 -6.63 3.34 16.83
N SER A 526 -5.46 3.75 16.36
CA SER A 526 -5.15 3.86 14.93
C SER A 526 -4.85 2.50 14.27
N VAL A 527 -4.57 1.48 15.08
CA VAL A 527 -4.27 0.11 14.60
C VAL A 527 -5.56 -0.70 14.53
N PRO A 528 -5.84 -1.37 13.40
CA PRO A 528 -6.99 -2.26 13.29
C PRO A 528 -6.84 -3.44 14.24
N HIS A 529 -7.97 -3.87 14.82
CA HIS A 529 -8.00 -4.98 15.77
C HIS A 529 -9.23 -5.85 15.50
N GLU A 530 -9.08 -6.84 14.63
CA GLU A 530 -10.13 -7.78 14.23
C GLU A 530 -9.55 -9.20 14.12
N ALA A 531 -10.31 -10.21 14.53
CA ALA A 531 -9.94 -11.59 14.27
C ALA A 531 -9.90 -11.87 12.76
N SER A 532 -8.93 -12.66 12.31
CA SER A 532 -8.72 -12.95 10.89
C SER A 532 -8.23 -14.37 10.68
N VAL A 533 -8.74 -15.02 9.62
CA VAL A 533 -8.22 -16.28 9.09
C VAL A 533 -7.81 -16.05 7.65
N ALA A 534 -6.56 -16.38 7.31
CA ALA A 534 -6.00 -16.20 5.97
C ALA A 534 -6.22 -14.78 5.38
N CYS A 535 -6.06 -13.75 6.21
CA CYS A 535 -6.30 -12.34 5.88
C CYS A 535 -7.79 -11.97 5.63
N SER A 536 -8.76 -12.76 6.12
CA SER A 536 -10.18 -12.43 6.01
C SER A 536 -10.57 -11.21 6.85
N THR A 537 -11.73 -10.61 6.55
CA THR A 537 -12.41 -9.72 7.50
C THR A 537 -13.18 -10.54 8.54
N ALA A 538 -13.54 -9.92 9.66
CA ALA A 538 -14.34 -10.55 10.70
C ALA A 538 -15.70 -11.07 10.16
N VAL A 539 -16.29 -10.40 9.16
CA VAL A 539 -17.53 -10.85 8.51
C VAL A 539 -17.34 -12.15 7.73
N ALA A 540 -16.22 -12.30 7.06
CA ALA A 540 -15.94 -13.50 6.26
C ALA A 540 -15.59 -14.74 7.13
N LEU A 541 -15.32 -14.57 8.42
CA LEU A 541 -15.17 -15.69 9.35
C LEU A 541 -16.46 -16.54 9.45
N GLU A 542 -17.61 -15.94 9.19
CA GLU A 542 -18.90 -16.63 9.18
C GLU A 542 -19.09 -17.56 7.96
N TRP A 543 -18.20 -17.51 6.97
CA TRP A 543 -18.31 -18.33 5.75
C TRP A 543 -17.95 -19.80 5.97
N ASP A 544 -17.21 -20.11 7.03
CA ASP A 544 -16.87 -21.48 7.39
C ASP A 544 -16.95 -21.66 8.91
N GLU A 545 -17.74 -22.64 9.37
CA GLU A 545 -17.89 -22.97 10.79
C GLU A 545 -16.55 -23.29 11.49
N ALA A 546 -15.59 -23.84 10.75
CA ALA A 546 -14.27 -24.17 11.30
C ALA A 546 -13.46 -22.91 11.71
N TRP A 547 -13.80 -21.75 11.19
CA TRP A 547 -13.05 -20.51 11.43
C TRP A 547 -13.52 -19.72 12.64
N LYS A 548 -14.71 -20.01 13.20
CA LYS A 548 -15.31 -19.22 14.30
C LYS A 548 -14.46 -19.11 15.54
N ASN A 549 -13.56 -20.09 15.78
CA ASN A 549 -12.65 -20.11 16.93
C ASN A 549 -11.17 -20.03 16.51
N MET A 550 -10.90 -19.63 15.28
CA MET A 550 -9.53 -19.49 14.77
C MET A 550 -9.15 -18.01 14.69
N ASN A 551 -7.89 -17.74 14.98
CA ASN A 551 -7.26 -16.44 14.72
C ASN A 551 -5.85 -16.69 14.18
N ASP A 552 -5.76 -17.16 12.94
CA ASP A 552 -4.48 -17.34 12.22
C ASP A 552 -4.58 -16.69 10.84
N PRO A 553 -3.96 -15.51 10.65
CA PRO A 553 -4.01 -14.79 9.38
C PRO A 553 -3.15 -15.43 8.28
N SER A 554 -2.39 -16.50 8.55
CA SER A 554 -1.57 -17.20 7.55
C SER A 554 -2.45 -17.91 6.52
N GLY A 555 -2.00 -17.96 5.25
CA GLY A 555 -2.69 -18.68 4.17
C GLY A 555 -2.85 -20.16 4.46
N ARG A 556 -1.93 -20.76 5.21
CA ARG A 556 -1.95 -22.18 5.66
C ARG A 556 -3.13 -22.52 6.56
N ALA A 557 -3.78 -21.52 7.18
CA ALA A 557 -4.98 -21.75 8.00
C ALA A 557 -6.17 -22.28 7.18
N VAL A 558 -6.17 -22.10 5.85
CA VAL A 558 -7.20 -22.64 4.94
C VAL A 558 -6.74 -23.99 4.37
N SER A 559 -6.49 -24.97 5.24
CA SER A 559 -5.92 -26.26 4.88
C SER A 559 -6.75 -27.09 3.88
N GLY A 560 -8.06 -26.84 3.77
CA GLY A 560 -8.94 -27.52 2.79
C GLY A 560 -8.82 -26.98 1.36
N VAL A 561 -8.08 -25.89 1.15
CA VAL A 561 -7.90 -25.23 -0.16
C VAL A 561 -6.43 -25.12 -0.53
N HIS A 562 -5.54 -24.91 0.43
CA HIS A 562 -4.12 -24.72 0.19
C HIS A 562 -3.44 -26.04 -0.22
N GLU A 563 -2.89 -26.14 -1.43
CA GLU A 563 -2.28 -27.37 -1.97
C GLU A 563 -1.12 -27.89 -1.13
N ASN A 564 -0.24 -27.01 -0.67
CA ASN A 564 0.92 -27.35 0.15
C ASN A 564 0.54 -27.83 1.57
N ALA A 565 -0.62 -27.44 2.08
CA ALA A 565 -1.14 -27.93 3.34
C ALA A 565 -1.65 -29.38 3.25
N LEU A 566 -2.13 -29.80 2.09
CA LEU A 566 -2.63 -31.15 1.84
C LEU A 566 -1.51 -32.18 1.65
N GLN A 567 -0.33 -31.77 1.15
CA GLN A 567 0.76 -32.69 0.82
C GLN A 567 1.71 -33.00 1.99
N GLY A 568 1.57 -32.37 3.14
CA GLY A 568 2.46 -32.57 4.30
C GLY A 568 3.92 -32.14 4.09
N ASP A 569 4.22 -31.49 2.97
CA ASP A 569 5.58 -31.10 2.55
C ASP A 569 6.17 -29.95 3.38
N ALA A 570 5.32 -29.19 4.06
CA ALA A 570 5.77 -28.17 5.03
C ALA A 570 6.60 -28.79 6.19
N VAL A 571 6.39 -30.06 6.53
CA VAL A 571 7.12 -30.75 7.60
C VAL A 571 8.42 -31.37 7.09
N LYS A 572 8.51 -31.77 5.81
CA LYS A 572 9.73 -32.34 5.24
C LYS A 572 10.84 -31.31 5.07
N SER A 573 10.50 -30.06 4.68
CA SER A 573 11.50 -29.02 4.48
C SER A 573 12.23 -28.61 5.78
N VAL A 574 11.58 -28.70 6.94
CA VAL A 574 12.19 -28.40 8.24
C VAL A 574 13.13 -29.52 8.70
N ASN A 575 12.84 -30.77 8.34
CA ASN A 575 13.69 -31.91 8.71
C ASN A 575 14.90 -32.05 7.76
N ASP A 576 14.74 -31.72 6.46
CA ASP A 576 15.85 -31.74 5.49
C ASP A 576 16.90 -30.62 5.73
N ILE A 577 16.53 -29.55 6.43
CA ILE A 577 17.48 -28.49 6.81
C ILE A 577 18.29 -28.88 8.04
N LYS A 578 17.76 -29.72 8.95
CA LYS A 578 18.49 -30.20 10.13
C LYS A 578 19.57 -31.22 9.80
N ASP A 579 19.43 -31.95 8.70
CA ASP A 579 20.40 -32.96 8.27
C ASP A 579 21.52 -32.41 7.36
N LYS A 580 21.48 -31.10 7.03
CA LYS A 580 22.48 -30.44 6.18
C LYS A 580 23.14 -29.20 6.81
N ALA A 581 22.97 -28.97 8.12
CA ALA A 581 23.61 -27.87 8.85
C ALA A 581 24.82 -28.34 9.67
#